data_ccaf9780dc5c7681a9d22c7c8fd1f7af
#
_entry.id   ccaf9780dc5c7681a9d22c7c8fd1f7af
#
_cell.length_a   1.000
_cell.length_b   1.000
_cell.length_c   1.000
_cell.angle_alpha   90.00
_cell.angle_beta   90.00
_cell.angle_gamma   90.00
#
_symmetry.space_group_name_H-M   'P 1'
#
loop_
_entity.id
_entity.type
_entity.pdbx_description
1 polymer ?
#
loop_
_entity_poly.entity_id
_entity_poly.type
_entity_poly.pdbx_seq_one_letter_code
_entity_poly.pdbx_strand_id
1 'polypeptide(L)'
;MEKAKNYLNDVIAMKKSVPFKRHNKKVGHRKGQEGWPSGRYPVKAAKQILRVLENAEANAEYKGMDTERLFIEHISSHRGLVIKGYIPRAFGRTTPFNTSTTHIQIVLQEAN
;
A
#
# COMPACT_ATOMS: atom_id res chain seq x y z
N MET A 1 0.56 -0.24 16.03
CA MET A 1 1.22 -0.96 14.92
C MET A 1 0.61 -2.32 14.61
N GLU A 2 0.19 -3.09 15.61
CA GLU A 2 -0.49 -4.37 15.43
C GLU A 2 -1.74 -4.27 14.53
N LYS A 3 -2.54 -3.23 14.74
CA LYS A 3 -3.74 -3.01 13.93
C LYS A 3 -3.41 -2.81 12.46
N ALA A 4 -2.32 -2.10 12.17
CA ALA A 4 -1.89 -1.88 10.79
C ALA A 4 -1.47 -3.19 10.12
N LYS A 5 -0.70 -4.01 10.82
CA LYS A 5 -0.31 -5.33 10.31
C LYS A 5 -1.51 -6.23 10.07
N ASN A 6 -2.45 -6.26 11.02
CA ASN A 6 -3.66 -7.06 10.91
C ASN A 6 -4.50 -6.62 9.71
N TYR A 7 -4.65 -5.32 9.51
CA TYR A 7 -5.37 -4.78 8.37
C TYR A 7 -4.72 -5.18 7.03
N LEU A 8 -3.40 -5.07 6.94
CA LEU A 8 -2.68 -5.46 5.71
C LEU A 8 -2.80 -6.96 5.44
N ASN A 9 -2.71 -7.79 6.48
CA ASN A 9 -2.90 -9.23 6.35
C ASN A 9 -4.33 -9.57 5.91
N ASP A 10 -5.34 -8.87 6.42
CA ASP A 10 -6.72 -9.07 6.01
C ASP A 10 -6.95 -8.68 4.54
N VAL A 11 -6.32 -7.62 4.06
CA VAL A 11 -6.36 -7.22 2.65
C VAL A 11 -5.70 -8.29 1.78
N ILE A 12 -4.54 -8.81 2.19
CA ILE A 12 -3.83 -9.87 1.46
C ILE A 12 -4.68 -11.13 1.38
N ALA A 13 -5.38 -11.49 2.46
CA ALA A 13 -6.27 -12.64 2.49
C ALA A 13 -7.64 -12.36 1.84
N MET A 14 -7.86 -11.16 1.33
CA MET A 14 -9.12 -10.70 0.72
C MET A 14 -10.31 -10.73 1.70
N LYS A 15 -10.05 -10.55 2.99
CA LYS A 15 -11.09 -10.48 4.03
C LYS A 15 -11.63 -9.07 4.20
N LYS A 16 -10.79 -8.06 4.01
CA LYS A 16 -11.17 -6.65 4.07
C LYS A 16 -10.76 -5.94 2.80
N SER A 17 -11.61 -5.05 2.31
CA SER A 17 -11.34 -4.23 1.13
C SER A 17 -10.79 -2.86 1.54
N VAL A 18 -10.07 -2.23 0.60
CA VAL A 18 -9.62 -0.85 0.75
C VAL A 18 -10.62 0.06 0.03
N PRO A 19 -11.18 1.09 0.72
CA PRO A 19 -12.12 2.01 0.06
C PRO A 19 -11.41 2.85 -1.00
N PHE A 20 -11.99 2.88 -2.20
CA PHE A 20 -11.50 3.69 -3.31
C PHE A 20 -12.38 4.93 -3.45
N LYS A 21 -11.91 6.05 -2.94
CA LYS A 21 -12.66 7.31 -2.92
C LYS A 21 -12.40 8.19 -4.13
N ARG A 22 -11.22 8.06 -4.74
CA ARG A 22 -10.85 8.73 -5.98
C ARG A 22 -10.77 7.69 -7.09
N HIS A 23 -11.02 8.10 -8.33
CA HIS A 23 -10.91 7.21 -9.49
C HIS A 23 -11.68 5.90 -9.28
N ASN A 24 -12.91 6.01 -8.80
CA ASN A 24 -13.73 4.85 -8.43
C ASN A 24 -14.75 4.44 -9.50
N LYS A 25 -14.64 4.96 -10.71
CA LYS A 25 -15.50 4.57 -11.82
C LYS A 25 -15.27 3.11 -12.16
N LYS A 26 -16.37 2.34 -12.29
CA LYS A 26 -16.35 0.90 -12.56
C LYS A 26 -15.73 0.07 -11.44
N VAL A 27 -15.60 0.62 -10.24
CA VAL A 27 -15.18 -0.13 -9.05
C VAL A 27 -16.43 -0.65 -8.34
N GLY A 28 -16.47 -1.97 -8.12
CA GLY A 28 -17.60 -2.62 -7.46
C GLY A 28 -17.72 -2.28 -5.98
N HIS A 29 -18.93 -2.48 -5.45
CA HIS A 29 -19.18 -2.33 -4.02
C HIS A 29 -18.69 -3.55 -3.26
N ARG A 30 -18.20 -3.35 -2.02
CA ARG A 30 -17.74 -4.43 -1.15
C ARG A 30 -18.47 -4.37 0.18
N LYS A 31 -18.84 -5.56 0.68
CA LYS A 31 -19.53 -5.69 1.97
C LYS A 31 -18.57 -5.42 3.12
N GLY A 32 -19.10 -4.92 4.23
CA GLY A 32 -18.34 -4.69 5.44
C GLY A 32 -17.45 -3.45 5.41
N GLN A 33 -17.58 -2.63 4.39
CA GLN A 33 -16.83 -1.40 4.24
C GLN A 33 -17.68 -0.23 4.70
N GLU A 34 -17.33 0.35 5.84
CA GLU A 34 -18.07 1.45 6.42
C GLU A 34 -17.81 2.78 5.71
N GLY A 35 -18.86 3.55 5.51
CA GLY A 35 -18.78 4.92 5.00
C GLY A 35 -18.48 5.07 3.53
N TRP A 36 -18.15 3.99 2.82
CA TRP A 36 -17.85 4.06 1.39
C TRP A 36 -18.08 2.71 0.71
N PRO A 37 -18.94 2.64 -0.34
CA PRO A 37 -19.29 1.35 -0.94
C PRO A 37 -18.21 0.77 -1.86
N SER A 38 -17.50 1.60 -2.63
CA SER A 38 -16.54 1.14 -3.63
C SER A 38 -15.20 0.75 -3.02
N GLY A 39 -14.67 -0.41 -3.39
CA GLY A 39 -13.39 -0.86 -2.89
C GLY A 39 -12.81 -2.01 -3.66
N ARG A 40 -11.55 -2.27 -3.45
CA ARG A 40 -10.80 -3.37 -4.04
C ARG A 40 -9.85 -3.98 -3.03
N TYR A 41 -9.23 -5.08 -3.44
CA TYR A 41 -8.25 -5.81 -2.65
C TYR A 41 -6.86 -5.69 -3.29
N PRO A 42 -6.09 -4.63 -3.01
CA PRO A 42 -4.76 -4.46 -3.62
C PRO A 42 -3.73 -5.35 -2.92
N VAL A 43 -3.78 -6.64 -3.18
CA VAL A 43 -2.94 -7.66 -2.51
C VAL A 43 -1.46 -7.41 -2.73
N LYS A 44 -1.05 -7.12 -3.96
CA LYS A 44 0.35 -6.88 -4.29
C LYS A 44 0.92 -5.66 -3.56
N ALA A 45 0.17 -4.57 -3.57
CA ALA A 45 0.57 -3.35 -2.86
C ALA A 45 0.61 -3.58 -1.35
N ALA A 46 -0.37 -4.28 -0.78
CA ALA A 46 -0.42 -4.59 0.64
C ALA A 46 0.77 -5.42 1.09
N LYS A 47 1.20 -6.40 0.28
CA LYS A 47 2.39 -7.20 0.58
C LYS A 47 3.65 -6.34 0.66
N GLN A 48 3.82 -5.40 -0.27
CA GLN A 48 5.00 -4.53 -0.28
C GLN A 48 5.01 -3.57 0.91
N ILE A 49 3.85 -3.01 1.26
CA ILE A 49 3.74 -2.12 2.42
C ILE A 49 4.03 -2.90 3.71
N LEU A 50 3.54 -4.13 3.82
CA LEU A 50 3.80 -4.98 4.98
C LEU A 50 5.29 -5.26 5.15
N ARG A 51 6.01 -5.52 4.05
CA ARG A 51 7.47 -5.73 4.08
C ARG A 51 8.21 -4.52 4.61
N VAL A 52 7.83 -3.32 4.15
CA VAL A 52 8.44 -2.07 4.63
C VAL A 52 8.15 -1.87 6.12
N LEU A 53 6.93 -2.16 6.56
CA LEU A 53 6.54 -2.04 7.97
C LEU A 53 7.32 -3.02 8.86
N GLU A 54 7.49 -4.26 8.42
CA GLU A 54 8.29 -5.26 9.13
C GLU A 54 9.77 -4.85 9.21
N ASN A 55 10.30 -4.27 8.14
CA ASN A 55 11.66 -3.75 8.11
C ASN A 55 11.83 -2.61 9.13
N ALA A 56 10.87 -1.69 9.19
CA ALA A 56 10.89 -0.60 10.16
C ALA A 56 10.86 -1.11 11.60
N GLU A 57 10.04 -2.14 11.86
CA GLU A 57 9.99 -2.79 13.17
C GLU A 57 11.31 -3.44 13.54
N ALA A 58 11.93 -4.15 12.61
CA ALA A 58 13.24 -4.78 12.84
C ALA A 58 14.32 -3.73 13.13
N ASN A 59 14.30 -2.60 12.44
CA ASN A 59 15.22 -1.49 12.69
C ASN A 59 15.02 -0.88 14.09
N ALA A 60 13.77 -0.80 14.54
CA ALA A 60 13.44 -0.31 15.89
C ALA A 60 13.96 -1.27 16.96
N GLU A 61 13.80 -2.58 16.77
CA GLU A 61 14.34 -3.59 17.67
C GLU A 61 15.87 -3.50 17.78
N TYR A 62 16.53 -3.31 16.65
CA TYR A 62 17.98 -3.14 16.61
C TYR A 62 18.45 -1.94 17.43
N LYS A 63 17.65 -0.88 17.46
CA LYS A 63 17.94 0.30 18.27
C LYS A 63 17.55 0.16 19.74
N GLY A 64 17.03 -0.99 20.15
CA GLY A 64 16.65 -1.25 21.52
C GLY A 64 15.29 -0.70 21.93
N MET A 65 14.45 -0.35 20.98
CA MET A 65 13.09 0.13 21.26
C MET A 65 12.16 -1.03 21.61
N ASP A 66 11.17 -0.76 22.46
CA ASP A 66 10.14 -1.72 22.83
C ASP A 66 9.12 -1.82 21.69
N THR A 67 9.07 -2.98 21.05
CA THR A 67 8.19 -3.19 19.88
C THR A 67 6.71 -3.14 20.22
N GLU A 68 6.34 -3.45 21.47
CA GLU A 68 4.94 -3.39 21.89
C GLU A 68 4.43 -1.94 22.03
N ARG A 69 5.34 -0.99 22.17
CA ARG A 69 5.02 0.42 22.36
C ARG A 69 5.22 1.25 21.08
N LEU A 70 5.55 0.62 19.98
CA LEU A 70 5.73 1.31 18.70
C LEU A 70 4.39 1.69 18.09
N PHE A 71 4.33 2.89 17.51
CA PHE A 71 3.20 3.30 16.68
C PHE A 71 3.71 4.00 15.42
N ILE A 72 2.85 4.05 14.41
CA ILE A 72 3.18 4.72 13.15
C ILE A 72 2.94 6.22 13.34
N GLU A 73 4.03 7.00 13.37
CA GLU A 73 3.96 8.45 13.45
C GLU A 73 3.66 9.06 12.07
N HIS A 74 4.28 8.52 11.04
CA HIS A 74 4.14 9.04 9.68
C HIS A 74 4.21 7.88 8.69
N ILE A 75 3.32 7.91 7.73
CA ILE A 75 3.33 6.98 6.60
C ILE A 75 2.95 7.75 5.34
N SER A 76 3.73 7.59 4.28
CA SER A 76 3.48 8.28 3.03
C SER A 76 3.94 7.46 1.84
N SER A 77 3.37 7.78 0.69
CA SER A 77 3.79 7.22 -0.58
C SER A 77 4.07 8.36 -1.55
N HIS A 78 5.11 8.20 -2.35
CA HIS A 78 5.54 9.21 -3.31
C HIS A 78 5.79 8.57 -4.65
N ARG A 79 5.66 9.36 -5.72
CA ARG A 79 6.02 8.89 -7.05
C ARG A 79 7.50 8.60 -7.12
N GLY A 80 7.85 7.44 -7.64
CA GLY A 80 9.22 7.06 -7.91
C GLY A 80 9.57 7.26 -9.38
N LEU A 81 10.59 6.54 -9.81
CA LEU A 81 11.02 6.55 -11.19
C LEU A 81 9.92 5.97 -12.09
N VAL A 82 9.68 6.63 -13.23
CA VAL A 82 8.75 6.14 -14.25
C VAL A 82 9.58 5.41 -15.31
N ILE A 83 9.29 4.13 -15.50
CA ILE A 83 9.93 3.32 -16.54
C ILE A 83 9.14 3.50 -17.83
N LYS A 84 9.74 4.16 -18.81
CA LYS A 84 9.10 4.40 -20.10
C LYS A 84 9.04 3.13 -20.92
N GLY A 85 7.90 2.90 -21.56
CA GLY A 85 7.71 1.77 -22.44
C GLY A 85 6.69 2.09 -23.51
N TYR A 86 6.56 1.17 -24.47
CA TYR A 86 5.63 1.34 -25.58
C TYR A 86 4.94 0.02 -25.88
N ILE A 87 3.66 0.10 -26.29
CA ILE A 87 2.94 -1.06 -26.83
C ILE A 87 2.67 -0.85 -28.30
N PRO A 88 2.84 -1.92 -29.13
CA PRO A 88 2.55 -1.83 -30.55
C PRO A 88 1.05 -1.66 -30.79
N ARG A 89 0.73 -0.85 -31.79
CA ARG A 89 -0.64 -0.57 -32.23
C ARG A 89 -0.74 -0.85 -33.74
N ALA A 90 -1.98 -0.80 -34.24
CA ALA A 90 -2.26 -0.97 -35.67
C ALA A 90 -1.51 0.05 -36.54
N PHE A 91 -1.27 -0.28 -37.79
CA PHE A 91 -0.58 0.58 -38.78
C PHE A 91 0.86 0.96 -38.41
N GLY A 92 1.56 0.07 -37.69
CA GLY A 92 2.97 0.31 -37.34
C GLY A 92 3.19 1.42 -36.32
N ARG A 93 2.12 1.83 -35.62
CA ARG A 93 2.21 2.85 -34.56
C ARG A 93 2.53 2.21 -33.23
N THR A 94 3.09 3.02 -32.31
CA THR A 94 3.28 2.63 -30.92
C THR A 94 2.59 3.64 -30.00
N THR A 95 2.11 3.17 -28.86
CA THR A 95 1.51 4.02 -27.82
C THR A 95 2.37 3.93 -26.57
N PRO A 96 2.67 5.06 -25.91
CA PRO A 96 3.40 5.01 -24.64
C PRO A 96 2.67 4.14 -23.62
N PHE A 97 3.44 3.26 -22.96
CA PHE A 97 2.95 2.42 -21.87
C PHE A 97 3.98 2.45 -20.75
N ASN A 98 3.85 3.44 -19.88
CA ASN A 98 4.80 3.70 -18.83
C ASN A 98 4.47 2.89 -17.58
N THR A 99 5.50 2.40 -16.89
CA THR A 99 5.35 1.75 -15.60
C THR A 99 5.78 2.73 -14.51
N SER A 100 4.87 3.06 -13.61
CA SER A 100 5.16 3.93 -12.47
C SER A 100 5.72 3.11 -11.32
N THR A 101 6.71 3.65 -10.62
CA THR A 101 7.18 3.11 -9.35
C THR A 101 6.79 4.03 -8.21
N THR A 102 6.82 3.51 -6.99
CA THR A 102 6.39 4.25 -5.80
C THR A 102 7.43 4.11 -4.70
N HIS A 103 7.72 5.23 -4.03
CA HIS A 103 8.50 5.23 -2.80
C HIS A 103 7.55 5.19 -1.61
N ILE A 104 7.84 4.33 -0.64
CA ILE A 104 7.07 4.22 0.60
C ILE A 104 7.97 4.63 1.76
N GLN A 105 7.46 5.52 2.59
CA GLN A 105 8.17 5.99 3.78
C GLN A 105 7.31 5.74 5.00
N ILE A 106 7.88 5.09 6.01
CA ILE A 106 7.22 4.81 7.28
C ILE A 106 8.14 5.27 8.41
N VAL A 107 7.61 6.07 9.32
CA VAL A 107 8.31 6.50 10.53
C VAL A 107 7.57 5.94 11.74
N LEU A 108 8.28 5.16 12.54
CA LEU A 108 7.75 4.60 13.79
C LEU A 108 8.28 5.40 14.98
N GLN A 109 7.48 5.50 16.01
CA GLN A 109 7.86 6.15 17.26
C GLN A 109 7.47 5.27 18.43
N GLU A 110 8.31 5.27 19.47
CA GLU A 110 8.02 4.59 20.71
C GLU A 110 7.17 5.49 21.62
N ALA A 111 6.08 4.94 22.13
CA ALA A 111 5.20 5.67 23.05
C ALA A 111 5.84 5.77 24.44
N ASN A 112 5.63 6.89 25.11
CA ASN A 112 6.11 7.10 26.47
C ASN A 112 5.28 6.35 27.51
#